data_0fd594fbcd28337a559e7a5093a62be1
#
_entry.id   0fd594fbcd28337a559e7a5093a62be1
#
_cell.length_a   1.000
_cell.length_b   1.000
_cell.length_c   1.000
_cell.angle_alpha   90.00
_cell.angle_beta   90.00
_cell.angle_gamma   90.00
#
_symmetry.space_group_name_H-M   'P 1'
#
loop_
_entity.id
_entity.type
_entity.pdbx_description
1 polymer ?
#
loop_
_entity_poly.entity_id
_entity_poly.type
_entity_poly.pdbx_seq_one_letter_code
_entity_poly.pdbx_strand_id
1 'polypeptide(L)'
;MKTPAILLKLLHDSAAKPSPNFNKTASRKGDGGFTILELVVIVLVLGILSAIAAPSWLAFINRQRVRTVNDRVLQTLRTAQSEAKRSKRDIIIKFDTTVDPPTATIDTNPQTINSNTGLPNPPLRIETFNGGGEIKPGTIALTVNRPAGATPPPNSIVFDYQGNVTTGTTPFVVTVAPANSTPNSSTRQCAIVETIIGGMRTAEGTQCD
;
A
#
# COMPACT_ATOMS: atom_id res chain seq x y z
N MET A 1 53.33 -50.87 30.64
CA MET A 1 52.03 -50.25 30.73
C MET A 1 51.03 -51.29 30.23
N LYS A 2 50.17 -51.76 31.15
CA LYS A 2 49.26 -52.91 30.91
C LYS A 2 47.97 -52.38 30.31
N THR A 3 47.67 -52.74 29.07
CA THR A 3 46.34 -52.49 28.46
C THR A 3 45.29 -53.40 29.07
N PRO A 4 44.16 -52.92 29.50
CA PRO A 4 43.15 -53.73 30.18
C PRO A 4 42.41 -54.64 29.19
N ALA A 5 42.45 -55.91 29.44
CA ALA A 5 41.83 -57.03 28.70
C ALA A 5 40.26 -57.04 28.78
N ILE A 6 39.64 -55.93 29.17
CA ILE A 6 38.19 -55.81 29.34
C ILE A 6 37.48 -55.46 28.00
N LEU A 7 38.20 -54.83 27.03
CA LEU A 7 37.60 -54.42 25.79
C LEU A 7 37.34 -55.54 24.79
N LEU A 8 38.05 -56.68 24.94
CA LEU A 8 37.94 -57.82 24.03
C LEU A 8 36.79 -58.78 24.38
N LYS A 9 36.22 -58.65 25.57
CA LYS A 9 35.14 -59.55 26.05
C LYS A 9 33.73 -59.04 25.64
N LEU A 10 33.63 -57.79 25.21
CA LEU A 10 32.35 -57.20 24.78
C LEU A 10 32.05 -57.40 23.30
N LEU A 11 33.01 -57.88 22.52
CA LEU A 11 32.85 -58.10 21.06
C LEU A 11 32.48 -59.55 20.70
N HIS A 12 32.42 -60.46 21.68
CA HIS A 12 32.17 -61.89 21.41
C HIS A 12 30.77 -62.40 21.79
N ASP A 13 29.91 -61.54 22.29
CA ASP A 13 28.57 -61.94 22.74
C ASP A 13 27.43 -61.35 21.84
N SER A 14 27.76 -61.07 20.58
CA SER A 14 26.74 -60.81 19.57
C SER A 14 26.44 -62.05 18.75
N ALA A 15 26.13 -63.15 19.40
CA ALA A 15 25.54 -64.31 18.75
C ALA A 15 24.14 -63.92 18.21
N ALA A 16 24.04 -64.03 16.91
CA ALA A 16 22.84 -63.73 16.12
C ALA A 16 21.60 -64.40 16.72
N LYS A 17 20.66 -63.59 17.18
CA LYS A 17 19.25 -64.03 17.35
C LYS A 17 18.60 -64.03 15.96
N PRO A 18 17.96 -65.16 15.57
CA PRO A 18 17.15 -65.19 14.34
C PRO A 18 16.02 -64.16 14.46
N SER A 19 16.00 -63.22 13.56
CA SER A 19 14.88 -62.24 13.44
C SER A 19 13.59 -62.97 13.11
N PRO A 20 12.47 -62.74 13.79
CA PRO A 20 11.20 -63.24 13.35
C PRO A 20 10.85 -62.60 12.02
N ASN A 21 10.62 -63.45 11.03
CA ASN A 21 10.12 -63.09 9.70
C ASN A 21 8.76 -62.42 9.85
N PHE A 22 8.73 -61.09 10.06
CA PHE A 22 7.55 -60.27 9.83
C PHE A 22 7.38 -60.10 8.34
N ASN A 23 6.71 -61.05 7.72
CA ASN A 23 6.00 -60.81 6.47
C ASN A 23 4.87 -59.81 6.77
N LYS A 24 5.22 -58.54 6.95
CA LYS A 24 4.27 -57.47 6.80
C LYS A 24 4.00 -57.39 5.28
N THR A 25 3.01 -58.08 4.83
CA THR A 25 2.25 -57.72 3.66
C THR A 25 1.70 -56.30 3.98
N ALA A 26 2.52 -55.30 3.66
CA ALA A 26 2.04 -53.92 3.59
C ALA A 26 1.00 -53.96 2.45
N SER A 27 -0.29 -54.06 2.86
CA SER A 27 -1.36 -53.73 1.99
C SER A 27 -1.06 -52.30 1.47
N ARG A 28 -0.51 -52.22 0.26
CA ARG A 28 -0.48 -50.98 -0.49
C ARG A 28 -1.95 -50.62 -0.65
N LYS A 29 -2.44 -49.71 0.20
CA LYS A 29 -3.62 -48.92 -0.11
C LYS A 29 -3.38 -48.43 -1.52
N GLY A 30 -4.14 -48.93 -2.48
CA GLY A 30 -4.01 -48.54 -3.86
C GLY A 30 -4.02 -47.03 -3.93
N ASP A 31 -2.96 -46.46 -4.52
CA ASP A 31 -2.95 -45.11 -5.00
C ASP A 31 -4.03 -45.01 -6.06
N GLY A 32 -5.29 -44.78 -5.62
CA GLY A 32 -6.42 -44.54 -6.50
C GLY A 32 -6.16 -43.26 -7.24
N GLY A 33 -5.59 -43.34 -8.43
CA GLY A 33 -5.45 -42.23 -9.34
C GLY A 33 -6.84 -41.67 -9.68
N PHE A 34 -6.93 -40.35 -9.82
CA PHE A 34 -8.16 -39.68 -10.26
C PHE A 34 -8.62 -40.24 -11.63
N THR A 35 -9.88 -40.46 -11.76
CA THR A 35 -10.47 -40.82 -13.07
C THR A 35 -10.52 -39.57 -13.97
N ILE A 36 -10.42 -39.77 -15.29
CA ILE A 36 -10.54 -38.66 -16.26
C ILE A 36 -11.86 -37.92 -16.06
N LEU A 37 -12.94 -38.65 -15.76
CA LEU A 37 -14.27 -38.08 -15.51
C LEU A 37 -14.23 -37.15 -14.27
N GLU A 38 -13.62 -37.60 -13.19
CA GLU A 38 -13.49 -36.80 -11.95
C GLU A 38 -12.72 -35.51 -12.18
N LEU A 39 -11.62 -35.56 -12.96
CA LEU A 39 -10.85 -34.39 -13.32
C LEU A 39 -11.67 -33.39 -14.14
N VAL A 40 -12.45 -33.88 -15.13
CA VAL A 40 -13.33 -33.03 -15.93
C VAL A 40 -14.38 -32.33 -15.07
N VAL A 41 -15.01 -33.04 -14.14
CA VAL A 41 -16.01 -32.48 -13.22
C VAL A 41 -15.37 -31.43 -12.31
N ILE A 42 -14.17 -31.69 -11.76
CA ILE A 42 -13.44 -30.72 -10.91
C ILE A 42 -13.13 -29.44 -11.70
N VAL A 43 -12.61 -29.55 -12.92
CA VAL A 43 -12.28 -28.38 -13.75
C VAL A 43 -13.53 -27.60 -14.12
N LEU A 44 -14.66 -28.28 -14.42
CA LEU A 44 -15.92 -27.62 -14.70
C LEU A 44 -16.42 -26.82 -13.49
N VAL A 45 -16.41 -27.42 -12.30
CA VAL A 45 -16.82 -26.75 -11.06
C VAL A 45 -15.91 -25.57 -10.76
N LEU A 46 -14.58 -25.73 -10.88
CA LEU A 46 -13.62 -24.64 -10.69
C LEU A 46 -13.83 -23.50 -11.70
N GLY A 47 -14.16 -23.84 -12.95
CA GLY A 47 -14.49 -22.86 -13.99
C GLY A 47 -15.69 -21.99 -13.61
N ILE A 48 -16.78 -22.61 -13.15
CA ILE A 48 -17.99 -21.90 -12.70
C ILE A 48 -17.68 -21.01 -11.49
N LEU A 49 -16.99 -21.55 -10.48
CA LEU A 49 -16.61 -20.77 -9.28
C LEU A 49 -15.72 -19.60 -9.64
N SER A 50 -14.75 -19.78 -10.54
CA SER A 50 -13.84 -18.71 -11.00
C SER A 50 -14.59 -17.59 -11.72
N ALA A 51 -15.59 -17.91 -12.51
CA ALA A 51 -16.40 -16.91 -13.22
C ALA A 51 -17.16 -15.96 -12.26
N ILE A 52 -17.58 -16.46 -11.10
CA ILE A 52 -18.26 -15.67 -10.07
C ILE A 52 -17.25 -14.89 -9.21
N ALA A 53 -16.11 -15.49 -8.89
CA ALA A 53 -15.11 -14.92 -7.99
C ALA A 53 -14.29 -13.78 -8.62
N ALA A 54 -13.99 -13.86 -9.93
CA ALA A 54 -13.09 -12.93 -10.60
C ALA A 54 -13.54 -11.46 -10.54
N PRO A 55 -14.80 -11.07 -10.82
CA PRO A 55 -15.21 -9.68 -10.76
C PRO A 55 -15.14 -9.10 -9.34
N SER A 56 -15.47 -9.89 -8.33
CA SER A 56 -15.37 -9.48 -6.92
C SER A 56 -13.92 -9.22 -6.48
N TRP A 57 -12.98 -10.04 -6.96
CA TRP A 57 -11.57 -9.90 -6.69
C TRP A 57 -10.99 -8.59 -7.26
N LEU A 58 -11.34 -8.23 -8.50
CA LEU A 58 -10.90 -6.98 -9.13
C LEU A 58 -11.42 -5.75 -8.37
N ALA A 59 -12.67 -5.77 -7.95
CA ALA A 59 -13.23 -4.69 -7.14
C ALA A 59 -12.51 -4.55 -5.80
N PHE A 60 -12.17 -5.66 -5.15
CA PHE A 60 -11.39 -5.67 -3.91
C PHE A 60 -10.00 -5.04 -4.11
N ILE A 61 -9.26 -5.46 -5.13
CA ILE A 61 -7.92 -4.93 -5.42
C ILE A 61 -7.97 -3.42 -5.70
N ASN A 62 -8.95 -2.94 -6.45
CA ASN A 62 -9.11 -1.52 -6.73
C ASN A 62 -9.38 -0.71 -5.45
N ARG A 63 -10.23 -1.20 -4.55
CA ARG A 63 -10.46 -0.57 -3.23
C ARG A 63 -9.17 -0.52 -2.40
N GLN A 64 -8.40 -1.61 -2.41
CA GLN A 64 -7.14 -1.65 -1.67
C GLN A 64 -6.12 -0.64 -2.20
N ARG A 65 -6.01 -0.50 -3.52
CA ARG A 65 -5.14 0.50 -4.16
C ARG A 65 -5.55 1.93 -3.78
N VAL A 66 -6.83 2.26 -3.88
CA VAL A 66 -7.35 3.57 -3.50
C VAL A 66 -7.05 3.87 -2.03
N ARG A 67 -7.28 2.89 -1.15
CA ARG A 67 -6.98 3.02 0.29
C ARG A 67 -5.50 3.29 0.54
N THR A 68 -4.61 2.52 -0.07
CA THR A 68 -3.15 2.68 0.07
C THR A 68 -2.70 4.07 -0.36
N VAL A 69 -3.21 4.58 -1.50
CA VAL A 69 -2.88 5.93 -1.98
C VAL A 69 -3.46 7.01 -1.07
N ASN A 70 -4.71 6.86 -0.61
CA ASN A 70 -5.34 7.82 0.29
C ASN A 70 -4.59 7.94 1.62
N ASP A 71 -4.17 6.81 2.19
CA ASP A 71 -3.34 6.79 3.41
C ASP A 71 -2.00 7.49 3.17
N ARG A 72 -1.41 7.32 1.99
CA ARG A 72 -0.16 8.01 1.61
C ARG A 72 -0.38 9.51 1.47
N VAL A 73 -1.47 9.96 0.85
CA VAL A 73 -1.85 11.37 0.77
C VAL A 73 -1.99 11.98 2.16
N LEU A 74 -2.74 11.32 3.05
CA LEU A 74 -2.90 11.77 4.43
C LEU A 74 -1.56 11.84 5.16
N GLN A 75 -0.70 10.85 5.00
CA GLN A 75 0.64 10.84 5.58
C GLN A 75 1.49 11.99 5.04
N THR A 76 1.41 12.29 3.74
CA THR A 76 2.12 13.41 3.11
C THR A 76 1.67 14.75 3.70
N LEU A 77 0.37 14.96 3.88
CA LEU A 77 -0.18 16.16 4.53
C LEU A 77 0.31 16.30 5.97
N ARG A 78 0.26 15.23 6.77
CA ARG A 78 0.76 15.21 8.16
C ARG A 78 2.27 15.46 8.25
N THR A 79 3.03 14.90 7.33
CA THR A 79 4.48 15.11 7.26
C THR A 79 4.81 16.56 6.99
N ALA A 80 4.12 17.20 6.03
CA ALA A 80 4.34 18.61 5.74
C ALA A 80 3.93 19.52 6.91
N GLN A 81 2.80 19.25 7.58
CA GLN A 81 2.42 19.95 8.79
C GLN A 81 3.48 19.82 9.90
N SER A 82 3.99 18.62 10.10
CA SER A 82 5.06 18.34 11.07
C SER A 82 6.35 19.05 10.70
N GLU A 83 6.71 19.06 9.40
CA GLU A 83 7.89 19.74 8.89
C GLU A 83 7.80 21.26 9.08
N ALA A 84 6.63 21.86 8.84
CA ALA A 84 6.39 23.28 9.09
C ALA A 84 6.65 23.64 10.57
N LYS A 85 6.12 22.84 11.50
CA LYS A 85 6.35 23.01 12.94
C LYS A 85 7.80 22.83 13.33
N ARG A 86 8.48 21.85 12.75
CA ARG A 86 9.88 21.50 13.06
C ARG A 86 10.86 22.54 12.50
N SER A 87 10.68 22.93 11.25
CA SER A 87 11.57 23.86 10.55
C SER A 87 11.29 25.32 10.90
N LYS A 88 10.15 25.63 11.56
CA LYS A 88 9.67 26.98 11.85
C LYS A 88 9.53 27.83 10.59
N ARG A 89 9.10 27.22 9.50
CA ARG A 89 8.87 27.84 8.18
C ARG A 89 7.53 27.38 7.63
N ASP A 90 6.96 28.22 6.78
CA ASP A 90 5.76 27.84 6.05
C ASP A 90 6.13 26.80 4.99
N ILE A 91 5.34 25.74 4.93
CA ILE A 91 5.50 24.64 3.97
C ILE A 91 4.30 24.59 3.05
N ILE A 92 4.56 24.55 1.75
CA ILE A 92 3.56 24.36 0.72
C ILE A 92 3.60 22.93 0.20
N ILE A 93 2.44 22.32 0.02
CA ILE A 93 2.29 21.08 -0.76
C ILE A 93 1.55 21.44 -2.05
N LYS A 94 2.12 21.04 -3.17
CA LYS A 94 1.51 21.16 -4.50
C LYS A 94 1.24 19.76 -5.02
N PHE A 95 -0.03 19.46 -5.31
CA PHE A 95 -0.42 18.21 -5.94
C PHE A 95 -0.41 18.36 -7.44
N ASP A 96 0.35 17.55 -8.15
CA ASP A 96 0.30 17.45 -9.61
C ASP A 96 -0.58 16.26 -9.98
N THR A 97 -1.75 16.59 -10.49
CA THR A 97 -2.77 15.62 -10.95
C THR A 97 -2.69 15.38 -12.45
N THR A 98 -1.78 16.05 -13.16
CA THR A 98 -1.61 15.94 -14.61
C THR A 98 -0.60 14.86 -14.98
N VAL A 99 0.29 14.51 -14.08
CA VAL A 99 1.25 13.42 -14.25
C VAL A 99 0.66 12.09 -13.78
N ASP A 100 1.13 11.01 -14.36
CA ASP A 100 0.68 9.66 -14.01
C ASP A 100 1.88 8.74 -13.75
N PRO A 101 2.04 8.22 -12.55
CA PRO A 101 1.17 8.39 -11.37
C PRO A 101 1.22 9.81 -10.78
N PRO A 102 0.13 10.27 -10.12
CA PRO A 102 0.06 11.59 -9.51
C PRO A 102 1.18 11.80 -8.47
N THR A 103 1.61 13.06 -8.31
CA THR A 103 2.69 13.41 -7.37
C THR A 103 2.29 14.55 -6.44
N ALA A 104 2.98 14.65 -5.31
CA ALA A 104 2.94 15.81 -4.45
C ALA A 104 4.36 16.34 -4.23
N THR A 105 4.52 17.64 -4.43
CA THR A 105 5.78 18.35 -4.16
C THR A 105 5.64 19.11 -2.86
N ILE A 106 6.55 18.87 -1.92
CA ILE A 106 6.63 19.57 -0.63
C ILE A 106 7.80 20.55 -0.71
N ASP A 107 7.54 21.82 -0.40
CA ASP A 107 8.53 22.88 -0.50
C ASP A 107 8.31 23.97 0.58
N THR A 108 9.27 24.89 0.73
CA THR A 108 9.10 26.08 1.57
C THR A 108 8.18 27.10 0.88
N ASN A 109 7.44 27.89 1.66
CA ASN A 109 6.61 28.97 1.16
C ASN A 109 6.98 30.30 1.83
N PRO A 110 7.48 31.33 1.12
CA PRO A 110 7.82 31.31 -0.31
C PRO A 110 9.00 30.38 -0.61
N GLN A 111 9.04 29.86 -1.84
CA GLN A 111 10.15 29.03 -2.27
C GLN A 111 11.47 29.81 -2.19
N THR A 112 12.46 29.24 -1.52
CA THR A 112 13.75 29.87 -1.36
C THR A 112 14.54 29.85 -2.68
N ILE A 113 15.19 30.98 -2.98
CA ILE A 113 16.05 31.14 -4.16
C ILE A 113 17.49 30.85 -3.75
N ASN A 114 18.18 30.07 -4.56
CA ASN A 114 19.60 29.83 -4.40
C ASN A 114 20.38 31.11 -4.71
N SER A 115 21.07 31.67 -3.73
CA SER A 115 21.80 32.95 -3.86
C SER A 115 22.93 32.92 -4.89
N ASN A 116 23.46 31.73 -5.20
CA ASN A 116 24.57 31.58 -6.15
C ASN A 116 24.09 31.43 -7.60
N THR A 117 22.90 30.89 -7.82
CA THR A 117 22.39 30.59 -9.17
C THR A 117 21.21 31.47 -9.58
N GLY A 118 20.56 32.16 -8.62
CA GLY A 118 19.33 32.92 -8.87
C GLY A 118 18.11 32.06 -9.20
N LEU A 119 18.25 30.74 -9.13
CA LEU A 119 17.18 29.79 -9.42
C LEU A 119 16.50 29.32 -8.13
N PRO A 120 15.23 28.85 -8.20
CA PRO A 120 14.58 28.20 -7.07
C PRO A 120 15.39 27.01 -6.56
N ASN A 121 15.47 26.85 -5.26
CA ASN A 121 16.04 25.63 -4.68
C ASN A 121 15.20 24.42 -5.07
N PRO A 122 15.82 23.23 -5.15
CA PRO A 122 15.05 22.01 -5.37
C PRO A 122 14.03 21.83 -4.23
N PRO A 123 12.88 21.23 -4.51
CA PRO A 123 11.87 20.98 -3.50
C PRO A 123 12.44 20.11 -2.36
N LEU A 124 11.91 20.29 -1.16
CA LEU A 124 12.31 19.50 0.00
C LEU A 124 12.06 18.02 -0.22
N ARG A 125 10.94 17.71 -0.87
CA ARG A 125 10.53 16.32 -1.13
C ARG A 125 9.51 16.24 -2.27
N ILE A 126 9.61 15.18 -3.05
CA ILE A 126 8.59 14.79 -4.03
C ILE A 126 8.09 13.41 -3.65
N GLU A 127 6.79 13.29 -3.47
CA GLU A 127 6.09 12.03 -3.22
C GLU A 127 5.34 11.60 -4.47
N THR A 128 5.56 10.36 -4.89
CA THR A 128 4.83 9.74 -6.00
C THR A 128 3.80 8.77 -5.44
N PHE A 129 2.56 8.89 -5.86
CA PHE A 129 1.46 8.07 -5.36
C PHE A 129 1.28 6.77 -6.15
N ASN A 130 2.35 5.99 -6.22
CA ASN A 130 2.42 4.71 -6.94
C ASN A 130 2.37 3.48 -6.01
N GLY A 131 2.03 3.66 -4.73
CA GLY A 131 2.00 2.55 -3.76
C GLY A 131 3.33 1.83 -3.57
N GLY A 132 4.47 2.53 -3.76
CA GLY A 132 5.78 1.88 -3.72
C GLY A 132 6.17 1.16 -5.01
N GLY A 133 5.52 1.46 -6.13
CA GLY A 133 5.74 0.83 -7.44
C GLY A 133 4.74 -0.28 -7.81
N GLU A 134 3.85 -0.64 -6.88
CA GLU A 134 2.83 -1.68 -7.15
C GLU A 134 1.63 -1.16 -7.96
N ILE A 135 1.38 0.15 -7.93
CA ILE A 135 0.27 0.78 -8.64
C ILE A 135 0.78 1.27 -9.99
N LYS A 136 0.27 0.68 -11.05
CA LYS A 136 0.63 1.03 -12.43
C LYS A 136 0.03 2.39 -12.81
N PRO A 137 0.69 3.17 -13.70
CA PRO A 137 0.09 4.34 -14.33
C PRO A 137 -1.30 4.02 -14.93
N GLY A 138 -2.19 5.00 -14.95
CA GLY A 138 -3.56 4.85 -15.47
C GLY A 138 -4.52 4.10 -14.55
N THR A 139 -4.10 3.75 -13.32
CA THR A 139 -4.95 2.96 -12.40
C THR A 139 -5.69 3.84 -11.40
N ILE A 140 -5.09 4.95 -10.97
CA ILE A 140 -5.59 5.85 -9.94
C ILE A 140 -5.65 7.28 -10.49
N ALA A 141 -6.76 7.96 -10.25
CA ALA A 141 -6.92 9.39 -10.46
C ALA A 141 -6.94 10.12 -9.11
N LEU A 142 -6.33 11.29 -9.08
CA LEU A 142 -6.31 12.19 -7.94
C LEU A 142 -6.96 13.51 -8.33
N THR A 143 -7.88 13.99 -7.52
CA THR A 143 -8.51 15.31 -7.69
C THR A 143 -8.39 16.11 -6.40
N VAL A 144 -8.22 17.42 -6.55
CA VAL A 144 -8.10 18.34 -5.41
C VAL A 144 -9.24 19.34 -5.46
N ASN A 145 -10.01 19.41 -4.39
CA ASN A 145 -11.09 20.38 -4.19
C ASN A 145 -10.77 21.30 -3.02
N ARG A 146 -11.08 22.58 -3.20
CA ARG A 146 -10.97 23.62 -2.16
C ARG A 146 -11.92 24.77 -2.47
N PRO A 147 -12.22 25.66 -1.49
CA PRO A 147 -13.04 26.83 -1.74
C PRO A 147 -12.49 27.71 -2.87
N ALA A 148 -13.38 28.25 -3.68
CA ALA A 148 -13.01 29.13 -4.78
C ALA A 148 -12.36 30.43 -4.27
N GLY A 149 -11.38 30.95 -5.01
CA GLY A 149 -10.69 32.20 -4.69
C GLY A 149 -9.63 32.11 -3.59
N ALA A 150 -9.38 30.90 -3.04
CA ALA A 150 -8.31 30.73 -2.05
C ALA A 150 -6.92 30.92 -2.67
N THR A 151 -6.03 31.62 -1.97
CA THR A 151 -4.60 31.66 -2.19
C THR A 151 -3.96 30.64 -1.25
N PRO A 152 -3.05 29.85 -1.62
CA PRO A 152 -2.07 29.81 -2.71
C PRO A 152 -2.61 29.22 -4.05
N PRO A 153 -1.72 28.88 -5.00
CA PRO A 153 -2.09 28.31 -6.30
C PRO A 153 -3.07 27.14 -6.24
N PRO A 154 -3.85 26.86 -7.28
CA PRO A 154 -4.72 25.69 -7.34
C PRO A 154 -3.95 24.40 -7.05
N ASN A 155 -4.64 23.40 -6.50
CA ASN A 155 -4.07 22.11 -6.10
C ASN A 155 -2.94 22.19 -5.05
N SER A 156 -2.93 23.24 -4.23
CA SER A 156 -1.94 23.41 -3.17
C SER A 156 -2.53 23.85 -1.84
N ILE A 157 -1.84 23.51 -0.75
CA ILE A 157 -2.16 23.91 0.61
C ILE A 157 -0.87 24.36 1.30
N VAL A 158 -0.98 25.38 2.16
CA VAL A 158 0.14 25.88 2.94
C VAL A 158 -0.13 25.66 4.42
N PHE A 159 0.86 25.07 5.09
CA PHE A 159 0.95 25.01 6.55
C PHE A 159 1.93 26.07 7.03
N ASP A 160 1.49 26.91 7.94
CA ASP A 160 2.36 27.90 8.60
C ASP A 160 3.33 27.23 9.60
N TYR A 161 4.26 28.00 10.13
CA TYR A 161 5.24 27.53 11.13
C TYR A 161 4.62 26.99 12.42
N GLN A 162 3.34 27.23 12.67
CA GLN A 162 2.55 26.66 13.78
C GLN A 162 1.79 25.39 13.37
N GLY A 163 1.75 25.10 12.06
CA GLY A 163 1.01 23.99 11.48
C GLY A 163 -0.46 24.29 11.20
N ASN A 164 -0.84 25.58 11.22
CA ASN A 164 -2.14 26.02 10.82
C ASN A 164 -2.20 26.14 9.30
N VAL A 165 -3.40 26.12 8.76
CA VAL A 165 -3.66 26.29 7.33
C VAL A 165 -4.07 27.75 7.06
N THR A 166 -3.60 28.31 5.98
CA THR A 166 -3.98 29.66 5.55
C THR A 166 -5.51 29.77 5.44
N THR A 167 -6.07 30.84 6.01
CA THR A 167 -7.51 31.11 5.98
C THR A 167 -8.09 31.09 4.57
N GLY A 168 -9.29 30.53 4.43
CA GLY A 168 -9.98 30.41 3.14
C GLY A 168 -9.58 29.21 2.30
N THR A 169 -8.65 28.35 2.76
CA THR A 169 -8.24 27.13 2.05
C THR A 169 -8.92 25.87 2.58
N THR A 170 -9.68 25.95 3.65
CA THR A 170 -10.41 24.82 4.25
C THR A 170 -11.91 24.89 3.89
N PRO A 171 -12.58 23.74 3.67
CA PRO A 171 -12.00 22.41 3.62
C PRO A 171 -11.13 22.21 2.36
N PHE A 172 -9.96 21.60 2.55
CA PHE A 172 -9.10 21.17 1.45
C PHE A 172 -9.22 19.66 1.31
N VAL A 173 -9.72 19.21 0.18
CA VAL A 173 -10.07 17.81 -0.06
C VAL A 173 -9.23 17.25 -1.18
N VAL A 174 -8.49 16.18 -0.90
CA VAL A 174 -7.76 15.40 -1.90
C VAL A 174 -8.49 14.07 -2.05
N THR A 175 -9.15 13.88 -3.18
CA THR A 175 -9.91 12.67 -3.49
C THR A 175 -9.09 11.74 -4.37
N VAL A 176 -9.04 10.48 -3.99
CA VAL A 176 -8.41 9.37 -4.70
C VAL A 176 -9.49 8.42 -5.19
N ALA A 177 -9.47 8.10 -6.48
CA ALA A 177 -10.43 7.20 -7.09
C ALA A 177 -9.74 6.30 -8.14
N PRO A 178 -10.33 5.16 -8.54
CA PRO A 178 -9.87 4.44 -9.73
C PRO A 178 -10.00 5.34 -10.97
N ALA A 179 -9.01 5.33 -11.87
CA ALA A 179 -8.94 6.26 -13.01
C ALA A 179 -10.20 6.25 -13.91
N ASN A 180 -10.87 5.11 -14.01
CA ASN A 180 -12.07 4.92 -14.85
C ASN A 180 -13.39 4.91 -14.04
N SER A 181 -13.38 5.45 -12.81
CA SER A 181 -14.57 5.49 -11.98
C SER A 181 -15.43 6.72 -12.25
N THR A 182 -16.74 6.58 -12.06
CA THR A 182 -17.64 7.74 -12.08
C THR A 182 -17.35 8.67 -10.89
N PRO A 183 -17.60 9.99 -11.00
CA PRO A 183 -17.36 10.95 -9.93
C PRO A 183 -18.00 10.57 -8.58
N ASN A 184 -19.15 9.89 -8.60
CA ASN A 184 -19.89 9.47 -7.40
C ASN A 184 -19.64 8.02 -6.99
N SER A 185 -18.52 7.44 -7.41
CA SER A 185 -18.18 6.06 -7.05
C SER A 185 -18.04 5.89 -5.54
N SER A 186 -18.70 4.86 -4.99
CA SER A 186 -18.53 4.47 -3.57
C SER A 186 -17.11 3.99 -3.25
N THR A 187 -16.29 3.76 -4.28
CA THR A 187 -14.90 3.27 -4.13
C THR A 187 -13.91 4.41 -3.89
N ARG A 188 -14.31 5.67 -4.12
CA ARG A 188 -13.44 6.83 -3.88
C ARG A 188 -13.20 7.03 -2.39
N GLN A 189 -12.00 7.46 -2.05
CA GLN A 189 -11.62 7.89 -0.71
C GLN A 189 -10.97 9.25 -0.76
N CYS A 190 -11.01 9.99 0.33
CA CYS A 190 -10.42 11.31 0.39
C CYS A 190 -9.73 11.58 1.73
N ALA A 191 -8.68 12.39 1.65
CA ALA A 191 -8.05 13.02 2.79
C ALA A 191 -8.52 14.48 2.84
N ILE A 192 -9.06 14.90 3.97
CA ILE A 192 -9.67 16.20 4.18
C ILE A 192 -8.90 16.95 5.26
N VAL A 193 -8.43 18.16 4.94
CA VAL A 193 -8.00 19.14 5.94
C VAL A 193 -9.18 20.04 6.22
N GLU A 194 -9.80 19.84 7.36
CA GLU A 194 -11.12 20.40 7.68
C GLU A 194 -11.04 21.73 8.42
N THR A 195 -10.03 21.90 9.26
CA THR A 195 -9.90 23.04 10.15
C THR A 195 -8.68 23.90 9.86
N ILE A 196 -8.77 25.18 10.18
CA ILE A 196 -7.65 26.13 10.06
C ILE A 196 -6.44 25.76 10.93
N ILE A 197 -6.66 25.02 12.02
CA ILE A 197 -5.56 24.49 12.85
C ILE A 197 -4.93 23.21 12.26
N GLY A 198 -5.32 22.81 11.03
CA GLY A 198 -4.77 21.66 10.34
C GLY A 198 -5.29 20.32 10.83
N GLY A 199 -6.52 20.26 11.37
CA GLY A 199 -7.19 19.01 11.69
C GLY A 199 -7.53 18.23 10.42
N MET A 200 -7.16 16.95 10.39
CA MET A 200 -7.26 16.09 9.20
C MET A 200 -8.06 14.83 9.49
N ARG A 201 -8.90 14.44 8.54
CA ARG A 201 -9.63 13.16 8.55
C ARG A 201 -9.64 12.50 7.18
N THR A 202 -10.05 11.26 7.13
CA THR A 202 -10.38 10.55 5.89
C THR A 202 -11.88 10.34 5.80
N ALA A 203 -12.39 10.26 4.58
CA ALA A 203 -13.78 9.90 4.30
C ALA A 203 -13.89 9.05 3.04
N GLU A 204 -15.06 8.50 2.79
CA GLU A 204 -15.33 7.59 1.67
C GLU A 204 -16.61 8.00 0.94
N GLY A 205 -16.67 7.72 -0.36
CA GLY A 205 -17.85 7.90 -1.18
C GLY A 205 -18.36 9.35 -1.18
N THR A 206 -19.63 9.55 -0.91
CA THR A 206 -20.30 10.88 -0.93
C THR A 206 -19.84 11.85 0.17
N GLN A 207 -19.12 11.36 1.18
CA GLN A 207 -18.55 12.21 2.23
C GLN A 207 -17.29 12.97 1.78
N CYS A 208 -16.85 12.76 0.54
CA CYS A 208 -15.72 13.45 -0.10
C CYS A 208 -16.13 14.74 -0.87
N ASP A 209 -17.41 15.07 -0.89
CA ASP A 209 -17.98 16.24 -1.58
C ASP A 209 -18.05 17.45 -0.66
#